data_f4fc75c72c62692d0bb9763f39f3fbcd
#
_entry.id   f4fc75c72c62692d0bb9763f39f3fbcd
#
_cell.length_a   1.000
_cell.length_b   1.000
_cell.length_c   1.000
_cell.angle_alpha   90.00
_cell.angle_beta   90.00
_cell.angle_gamma   90.00
#
_symmetry.space_group_name_H-M   'P 1'
#
loop_
_entity.id
_entity.type
_entity.pdbx_description
1 polymer ?
#
loop_
_entity_poly.entity_id
_entity_poly.type
_entity_poly.pdbx_seq_one_letter_code
_entity_poly.pdbx_strand_id
1 'polypeptide(L)'
;MEEAAHVKAELRLGTAGWNVPRVWKERVGGVGSQLERYARVLNATEINSSFHKPHRRSTYEKWANATPDDFRFSVKVPKSVTHSSQLAQGELDRFVEESAGLGAKLGVLLVQFAPRKMFVESDAEFLFRALQERTSAALACEPRHVSWFTSEVGAWLRERRIARVAADPARVPDADLPGGWPGLRYFRLHGAPRIYYSAYDGAFLRSLKVRLGAASSSSETWCIFDNTAAGAAIENALDLLA
;
A
#
# COMPACT_ATOMS: atom_id res chain seq x y z
N MET A 1 22.01 5.70 -32.66
CA MET A 1 20.70 6.06 -32.08
C MET A 1 20.33 4.93 -31.14
N GLU A 2 20.62 5.10 -29.84
CA GLU A 2 20.23 4.17 -28.81
C GLU A 2 18.71 4.27 -28.61
N GLU A 3 18.03 3.18 -28.84
CA GLU A 3 16.61 2.99 -28.60
C GLU A 3 16.42 3.05 -27.07
N ALA A 4 15.95 4.19 -26.58
CA ALA A 4 15.60 4.35 -25.16
C ALA A 4 14.54 3.30 -24.84
N ALA A 5 14.94 2.24 -24.12
CA ALA A 5 14.04 1.24 -23.61
C ALA A 5 12.94 1.96 -22.82
N HIS A 6 11.73 1.95 -23.33
CA HIS A 6 10.55 2.43 -22.62
C HIS A 6 10.37 1.54 -21.39
N VAL A 7 10.88 2.00 -20.26
CA VAL A 7 10.60 1.36 -18.98
C VAL A 7 9.09 1.52 -18.74
N LYS A 8 8.37 0.44 -18.98
CA LYS A 8 6.93 0.39 -18.74
C LYS A 8 6.71 0.64 -17.24
N ALA A 9 5.87 1.63 -16.89
CA ALA A 9 5.51 1.90 -15.50
C ALA A 9 5.07 0.59 -14.81
N GLU A 10 5.74 0.22 -13.73
CA GLU A 10 5.54 -1.07 -13.09
C GLU A 10 4.30 -1.01 -12.20
N LEU A 11 3.31 -1.88 -12.50
CA LEU A 11 2.11 -2.03 -11.68
C LEU A 11 2.35 -3.11 -10.62
N ARG A 12 2.29 -2.71 -9.35
CA ARG A 12 2.26 -3.58 -8.17
C ARG A 12 0.81 -3.86 -7.79
N LEU A 13 0.31 -5.03 -8.15
CA LEU A 13 -1.07 -5.42 -7.87
C LEU A 13 -1.12 -6.45 -6.76
N GLY A 14 -1.99 -6.22 -5.77
CA GLY A 14 -2.12 -7.12 -4.65
C GLY A 14 -3.33 -6.84 -3.75
N THR A 15 -3.32 -7.49 -2.60
CA THR A 15 -4.36 -7.40 -1.57
C THR A 15 -3.75 -7.04 -0.22
N ALA A 16 -4.56 -6.57 0.72
CA ALA A 16 -4.17 -6.37 2.12
C ALA A 16 -4.11 -7.73 2.85
N GLY A 17 -2.90 -8.29 2.91
CA GLY A 17 -2.64 -9.70 3.24
C GLY A 17 -2.82 -10.62 2.03
N TRP A 18 -2.45 -11.86 2.21
CA TRP A 18 -2.43 -12.90 1.14
C TRP A 18 -3.37 -14.06 1.44
N ASN A 19 -4.51 -13.78 2.08
CA ASN A 19 -5.51 -14.80 2.33
C ASN A 19 -6.24 -15.16 1.03
N VAL A 20 -6.15 -16.44 0.62
CA VAL A 20 -6.85 -16.98 -0.54
C VAL A 20 -8.02 -17.83 -0.06
N PRO A 21 -9.26 -17.36 -0.18
CA PRO A 21 -10.44 -18.14 0.15
C PRO A 21 -10.49 -19.46 -0.61
N ARG A 22 -11.15 -20.47 -0.03
CA ARG A 22 -11.17 -21.84 -0.57
C ARG A 22 -11.69 -21.89 -2.02
N VAL A 23 -12.66 -21.04 -2.35
CA VAL A 23 -13.27 -21.00 -3.68
C VAL A 23 -12.28 -20.55 -4.79
N TRP A 24 -11.24 -19.81 -4.43
CA TRP A 24 -10.20 -19.32 -5.37
C TRP A 24 -8.94 -20.17 -5.39
N LYS A 25 -8.88 -21.25 -4.60
CA LYS A 25 -7.68 -22.12 -4.52
C LYS A 25 -7.29 -22.72 -5.86
N GLU A 26 -8.23 -23.00 -6.74
CA GLU A 26 -7.94 -23.55 -8.08
C GLU A 26 -7.30 -22.51 -8.99
N ARG A 27 -7.78 -21.24 -8.95
CA ARG A 27 -7.19 -20.12 -9.72
C ARG A 27 -5.80 -19.71 -9.20
N VAL A 28 -5.55 -19.89 -7.91
CA VAL A 28 -4.27 -19.55 -7.25
C VAL A 28 -3.41 -20.77 -7.01
N GLY A 29 -3.78 -21.90 -7.50
CA GLY A 29 -3.30 -23.28 -7.33
C GLY A 29 -1.82 -23.54 -7.00
N GLY A 30 -1.46 -24.81 -6.93
CA GLY A 30 -0.09 -25.31 -6.76
C GLY A 30 0.28 -25.68 -5.32
N VAL A 31 1.51 -26.23 -5.17
CA VAL A 31 2.10 -26.64 -3.90
C VAL A 31 2.74 -25.45 -3.18
N GLY A 32 2.96 -25.58 -1.86
CA GLY A 32 3.62 -24.58 -1.03
C GLY A 32 2.67 -23.86 -0.06
N SER A 33 3.23 -22.93 0.69
CA SER A 33 2.51 -22.08 1.63
C SER A 33 1.48 -21.19 0.90
N GLN A 34 0.59 -20.58 1.67
CA GLN A 34 -0.41 -19.66 1.10
C GLN A 34 0.25 -18.45 0.42
N LEU A 35 1.34 -17.92 0.99
CA LEU A 35 2.08 -16.80 0.40
C LEU A 35 2.79 -17.19 -0.89
N GLU A 36 3.44 -18.36 -0.94
CA GLU A 36 4.09 -18.83 -2.17
C GLU A 36 3.10 -19.01 -3.32
N ARG A 37 1.91 -19.55 -3.03
CA ARG A 37 0.85 -19.68 -4.04
C ARG A 37 0.31 -18.32 -4.49
N TYR A 38 0.05 -17.41 -3.56
CA TYR A 38 -0.39 -16.06 -3.83
C TYR A 38 0.61 -15.30 -4.73
N ALA A 39 1.90 -15.41 -4.42
CA ALA A 39 2.97 -14.73 -5.16
C ALA A 39 3.21 -15.25 -6.59
N ARG A 40 2.55 -16.33 -7.01
CA ARG A 40 2.56 -16.80 -8.41
C ARG A 40 1.58 -16.04 -9.31
N VAL A 41 0.59 -15.41 -8.74
CA VAL A 41 -0.48 -14.74 -9.49
C VAL A 41 -0.52 -13.23 -9.29
N LEU A 42 -0.01 -12.75 -8.15
CA LEU A 42 0.07 -11.33 -7.83
C LEU A 42 1.51 -10.99 -7.44
N ASN A 43 1.97 -9.79 -7.79
CA ASN A 43 3.37 -9.38 -7.62
C ASN A 43 3.59 -8.47 -6.42
N ALA A 44 2.54 -8.17 -5.64
CA ALA A 44 2.64 -7.36 -4.43
C ALA A 44 1.61 -7.78 -3.38
N THR A 45 1.87 -7.39 -2.12
CA THR A 45 0.89 -7.47 -1.03
C THR A 45 1.16 -6.38 0.01
N GLU A 46 0.13 -5.98 0.74
CA GLU A 46 0.24 -5.09 1.90
C GLU A 46 0.20 -5.92 3.19
N ILE A 47 1.21 -5.81 4.03
CA ILE A 47 1.24 -6.40 5.37
C ILE A 47 0.44 -5.48 6.30
N ASN A 48 -0.84 -5.81 6.50
CA ASN A 48 -1.77 -5.02 7.31
C ASN A 48 -1.76 -5.45 8.80
N SER A 49 -1.32 -6.67 9.08
CA SER A 49 -1.26 -7.24 10.44
C SER A 49 -0.28 -6.50 11.36
N SER A 50 0.78 -5.89 10.82
CA SER A 50 1.74 -5.04 11.54
C SER A 50 1.10 -3.84 12.23
N PHE A 51 -0.05 -3.36 11.74
CA PHE A 51 -0.81 -2.27 12.34
C PHE A 51 -1.28 -2.55 13.77
N HIS A 52 -1.64 -3.80 14.05
CA HIS A 52 -2.17 -4.22 15.35
C HIS A 52 -1.15 -4.98 16.20
N LYS A 53 -0.26 -5.75 15.55
CA LYS A 53 0.70 -6.61 16.23
C LYS A 53 2.05 -6.57 15.51
N PRO A 54 3.12 -6.20 16.19
CA PRO A 54 4.47 -6.26 15.65
C PRO A 54 4.83 -7.71 15.24
N HIS A 55 5.65 -7.83 14.19
CA HIS A 55 6.24 -9.09 13.77
C HIS A 55 7.75 -9.04 14.00
N ARG A 56 8.34 -10.17 14.36
CA ARG A 56 9.79 -10.27 14.49
C ARG A 56 10.47 -10.16 13.12
N ARG A 57 11.67 -9.62 13.07
CA ARG A 57 12.49 -9.53 11.85
C ARG A 57 12.56 -10.86 11.09
N SER A 58 12.77 -11.99 11.79
CA SER A 58 12.81 -13.32 11.19
C SER A 58 11.50 -13.74 10.49
N THR A 59 10.36 -13.17 10.88
CA THR A 59 9.08 -13.38 10.19
C THR A 59 9.06 -12.66 8.85
N TYR A 60 9.53 -11.43 8.81
CA TYR A 60 9.66 -10.67 7.55
C TYR A 60 10.67 -11.33 6.60
N GLU A 61 11.83 -11.79 7.11
CA GLU A 61 12.83 -12.56 6.35
C GLU A 61 12.22 -13.84 5.76
N LYS A 62 11.43 -14.57 6.54
CA LYS A 62 10.72 -15.75 6.05
C LYS A 62 9.74 -15.42 4.91
N TRP A 63 9.02 -14.31 5.01
CA TRP A 63 8.11 -13.88 3.93
C TRP A 63 8.87 -13.44 2.69
N ALA A 64 9.97 -12.71 2.84
CA ALA A 64 10.82 -12.34 1.72
C ALA A 64 11.35 -13.57 0.97
N ASN A 65 11.85 -14.57 1.72
CA ASN A 65 12.40 -15.80 1.14
C ASN A 65 11.33 -16.71 0.48
N ALA A 66 10.06 -16.54 0.84
CA ALA A 66 8.94 -17.32 0.31
C ALA A 66 8.34 -16.73 -1.00
N THR A 67 8.90 -15.65 -1.52
CA THR A 67 8.36 -14.94 -2.70
C THR A 67 9.41 -14.78 -3.80
N PRO A 68 9.01 -14.62 -5.08
CA PRO A 68 9.94 -14.30 -6.17
C PRO A 68 10.71 -12.99 -5.95
N ASP A 69 11.83 -12.82 -6.66
CA ASP A 69 12.73 -11.65 -6.47
C ASP A 69 12.09 -10.32 -6.85
N ASP A 70 11.16 -10.33 -7.80
CA ASP A 70 10.39 -9.17 -8.26
C ASP A 70 9.18 -8.86 -7.38
N PHE A 71 8.82 -9.73 -6.43
CA PHE A 71 7.71 -9.50 -5.50
C PHE A 71 8.01 -8.36 -4.52
N ARG A 72 7.02 -7.53 -4.23
CA ARG A 72 7.17 -6.40 -3.31
C ARG A 72 6.13 -6.41 -2.20
N PHE A 73 6.55 -5.94 -1.04
CA PHE A 73 5.71 -5.75 0.14
C PHE A 73 5.54 -4.27 0.44
N SER A 74 4.31 -3.86 0.69
CA SER A 74 4.00 -2.67 1.46
C SER A 74 3.77 -3.07 2.91
N VAL A 75 4.22 -2.27 3.87
CA VAL A 75 4.03 -2.56 5.29
C VAL A 75 3.31 -1.40 5.96
N LYS A 76 2.18 -1.69 6.60
CA LYS A 76 1.42 -0.67 7.31
C LYS A 76 2.07 -0.37 8.65
N VAL A 77 2.38 0.91 8.85
CA VAL A 77 3.00 1.42 10.09
C VAL A 77 2.07 1.17 11.27
N PRO A 78 2.57 0.71 12.43
CA PRO A 78 1.76 0.36 13.60
C PRO A 78 0.86 1.50 14.07
N LYS A 79 -0.29 1.13 14.64
CA LYS A 79 -1.25 2.06 15.22
C LYS A 79 -0.63 2.89 16.36
N SER A 80 0.22 2.29 17.17
CA SER A 80 0.93 2.97 18.26
C SER A 80 1.79 4.14 17.79
N VAL A 81 2.30 4.08 16.56
CA VAL A 81 3.08 5.16 15.91
C VAL A 81 2.15 6.21 15.30
N THR A 82 1.12 5.78 14.54
CA THR A 82 0.31 6.67 13.70
C THR A 82 -0.89 7.30 14.40
N HIS A 83 -1.34 6.73 15.51
CA HIS A 83 -2.53 7.15 16.27
C HIS A 83 -2.22 7.65 17.67
N SER A 84 -0.96 7.65 18.07
CA SER A 84 -0.51 8.22 19.34
C SER A 84 -0.47 9.74 19.28
N SER A 85 -0.66 10.41 20.43
CA SER A 85 -0.44 11.85 20.59
C SER A 85 1.04 12.21 20.66
N GLN A 86 1.90 11.25 20.97
CA GLN A 86 3.34 11.40 21.01
C GLN A 86 3.98 10.24 20.24
N LEU A 87 4.95 10.56 19.39
CA LEU A 87 5.69 9.53 18.65
C LEU A 87 6.60 8.75 19.62
N ALA A 88 6.28 7.49 19.82
CA ALA A 88 7.13 6.58 20.56
C ALA A 88 8.33 6.16 19.69
N GLN A 89 9.44 6.92 19.77
CA GLN A 89 10.62 6.69 18.93
C GLN A 89 11.13 5.25 18.99
N GLY A 90 11.20 4.65 20.19
CA GLY A 90 11.63 3.26 20.34
C GLY A 90 10.71 2.23 19.65
N GLU A 91 9.40 2.52 19.53
CA GLU A 91 8.49 1.66 18.75
C GLU A 91 8.70 1.83 17.26
N LEU A 92 8.98 3.06 16.82
CA LEU A 92 9.30 3.34 15.42
C LEU A 92 10.61 2.67 15.01
N ASP A 93 11.67 2.82 15.83
CA ASP A 93 12.98 2.22 15.59
C ASP A 93 12.84 0.70 15.45
N ARG A 94 12.17 0.07 16.41
CA ARG A 94 11.89 -1.36 16.41
C ARG A 94 11.10 -1.79 15.17
N PHE A 95 10.05 -1.08 14.81
CA PHE A 95 9.23 -1.40 13.64
C PHE A 95 10.04 -1.37 12.35
N VAL A 96 10.86 -0.33 12.15
CA VAL A 96 11.70 -0.20 10.96
C VAL A 96 12.78 -1.28 10.93
N GLU A 97 13.45 -1.55 12.06
CA GLU A 97 14.44 -2.63 12.17
C GLU A 97 13.83 -4.00 11.85
N GLU A 98 12.65 -4.29 12.40
CA GLU A 98 11.94 -5.55 12.16
C GLU A 98 11.50 -5.66 10.67
N SER A 99 10.87 -4.64 10.11
CA SER A 99 10.39 -4.64 8.71
C SER A 99 11.53 -4.65 7.69
N ALA A 100 12.71 -4.17 8.04
CA ALA A 100 13.93 -4.29 7.21
C ALA A 100 14.33 -5.75 6.93
N GLY A 101 13.78 -6.73 7.64
CA GLY A 101 13.89 -8.15 7.30
C GLY A 101 13.34 -8.53 5.92
N LEU A 102 12.51 -7.68 5.30
CA LEU A 102 12.08 -7.84 3.90
C LEU A 102 13.19 -7.53 2.88
N GLY A 103 14.28 -6.87 3.31
CA GLY A 103 15.38 -6.49 2.42
C GLY A 103 14.90 -5.64 1.23
N ALA A 104 15.39 -5.95 0.04
CA ALA A 104 15.04 -5.26 -1.20
C ALA A 104 13.56 -5.42 -1.61
N LYS A 105 12.82 -6.32 -0.96
CA LYS A 105 11.38 -6.51 -1.22
C LYS A 105 10.48 -5.56 -0.43
N LEU A 106 11.02 -4.78 0.51
CA LEU A 106 10.30 -3.69 1.16
C LEU A 106 10.16 -2.51 0.18
N GLY A 107 8.99 -2.34 -0.42
CA GLY A 107 8.72 -1.27 -1.39
C GLY A 107 8.18 0.00 -0.72
N VAL A 108 7.16 -0.14 0.12
CA VAL A 108 6.42 1.01 0.67
C VAL A 108 6.17 0.83 2.17
N LEU A 109 6.30 1.91 2.94
CA LEU A 109 5.69 2.03 4.27
C LEU A 109 4.40 2.86 4.17
N LEU A 110 3.28 2.26 4.55
CA LEU A 110 1.97 2.90 4.53
C LEU A 110 1.64 3.50 5.90
N VAL A 111 1.52 4.82 5.94
CA VAL A 111 1.11 5.61 7.12
C VAL A 111 -0.38 5.93 7.02
N GLN A 112 -1.24 5.16 7.68
CA GLN A 112 -2.66 5.46 7.73
C GLN A 112 -3.00 6.27 8.99
N PHE A 113 -3.63 7.42 8.81
CA PHE A 113 -4.06 8.28 9.92
C PHE A 113 -5.51 7.99 10.36
N ALA A 114 -5.78 8.27 11.63
CA ALA A 114 -7.13 8.22 12.18
C ALA A 114 -8.05 9.27 11.49
N PRO A 115 -9.37 9.02 11.38
CA PRO A 115 -10.29 9.97 10.74
C PRO A 115 -10.32 11.37 11.35
N ARG A 116 -9.99 11.51 12.63
CA ARG A 116 -9.94 12.80 13.34
C ARG A 116 -8.56 13.45 13.37
N LYS A 117 -7.52 12.80 12.78
CA LYS A 117 -6.17 13.38 12.77
C LYS A 117 -6.10 14.47 11.69
N MET A 118 -6.21 15.71 12.13
CA MET A 118 -5.99 16.89 11.30
C MET A 118 -4.53 16.95 10.84
N PHE A 119 -4.29 17.60 9.71
CA PHE A 119 -2.93 17.97 9.33
C PHE A 119 -2.40 19.02 10.29
N VAL A 120 -1.29 18.70 10.92
CA VAL A 120 -0.46 19.61 11.71
C VAL A 120 0.95 19.43 11.17
N GLU A 121 1.50 20.47 10.55
CA GLU A 121 2.75 20.37 9.80
C GLU A 121 3.91 19.84 10.66
N SER A 122 4.06 20.37 11.88
CA SER A 122 5.13 19.93 12.79
C SER A 122 5.04 18.45 13.16
N ASP A 123 3.83 17.91 13.37
CA ASP A 123 3.63 16.50 13.68
C ASP A 123 3.94 15.62 12.46
N ALA A 124 3.47 16.05 11.28
CA ALA A 124 3.69 15.35 10.03
C ALA A 124 5.19 15.34 9.66
N GLU A 125 5.86 16.50 9.76
CA GLU A 125 7.31 16.64 9.52
C GLU A 125 8.09 15.71 10.44
N PHE A 126 7.80 15.71 11.72
CA PHE A 126 8.49 14.88 12.70
C PHE A 126 8.36 13.38 12.39
N LEU A 127 7.13 12.91 12.08
CA LEU A 127 6.88 11.50 11.78
C LEU A 127 7.55 11.07 10.47
N PHE A 128 7.32 11.82 9.38
CA PHE A 128 7.82 11.41 8.06
C PHE A 128 9.34 11.52 7.96
N ARG A 129 9.92 12.56 8.54
CA ARG A 129 11.38 12.69 8.63
C ARG A 129 11.99 11.54 9.43
N ALA A 130 11.39 11.20 10.58
CA ALA A 130 11.87 10.08 11.39
C ALA A 130 11.82 8.74 10.64
N LEU A 131 10.82 8.52 9.77
CA LEU A 131 10.75 7.36 8.89
C LEU A 131 11.84 7.43 7.80
N GLN A 132 11.98 8.57 7.10
CA GLN A 132 12.94 8.75 6.00
C GLN A 132 14.40 8.59 6.44
N GLU A 133 14.73 9.01 7.66
CA GLU A 133 16.07 8.82 8.23
C GLU A 133 16.42 7.34 8.51
N ARG A 134 15.40 6.46 8.59
CA ARG A 134 15.56 5.05 9.00
C ARG A 134 15.35 4.04 7.88
N THR A 135 14.75 4.42 6.77
CA THR A 135 14.46 3.51 5.66
C THR A 135 14.56 4.21 4.31
N SER A 136 14.96 3.44 3.30
CA SER A 136 14.90 3.85 1.90
C SER A 136 13.58 3.49 1.22
N ALA A 137 12.67 2.79 1.90
CA ALA A 137 11.35 2.45 1.36
C ALA A 137 10.55 3.72 1.05
N ALA A 138 9.79 3.70 -0.02
CA ALA A 138 8.91 4.81 -0.36
C ALA A 138 7.82 5.00 0.71
N LEU A 139 7.38 6.25 0.92
CA LEU A 139 6.35 6.56 1.91
C LEU A 139 5.03 6.90 1.23
N ALA A 140 3.96 6.24 1.66
CA ALA A 140 2.60 6.56 1.28
C ALA A 140 1.79 6.92 2.54
N CYS A 141 1.01 8.01 2.49
CA CYS A 141 0.10 8.36 3.56
C CYS A 141 -1.35 8.24 3.11
N GLU A 142 -2.18 7.64 3.97
CA GLU A 142 -3.63 7.59 3.81
C GLU A 142 -4.28 8.45 4.88
N PRO A 143 -4.45 9.75 4.62
CA PRO A 143 -5.20 10.62 5.50
C PRO A 143 -6.71 10.41 5.33
N ARG A 144 -7.46 10.71 6.37
CA ARG A 144 -8.92 10.56 6.40
C ARG A 144 -9.65 11.82 6.84
N HIS A 145 -8.93 12.90 7.10
CA HIS A 145 -9.45 14.21 7.46
C HIS A 145 -9.25 15.20 6.32
N VAL A 146 -10.24 16.06 6.07
CA VAL A 146 -10.26 17.00 4.94
C VAL A 146 -9.05 17.94 4.89
N SER A 147 -8.47 18.31 6.05
CA SER A 147 -7.31 19.21 6.10
C SER A 147 -6.05 18.69 5.40
N TRP A 148 -5.99 17.41 5.02
CA TRP A 148 -4.89 16.83 4.27
C TRP A 148 -5.03 16.95 2.74
N PHE A 149 -6.16 17.52 2.27
CA PHE A 149 -6.52 17.53 0.86
C PHE A 149 -6.48 18.93 0.25
N THR A 150 -5.81 19.88 0.92
CA THR A 150 -5.57 21.21 0.35
C THR A 150 -4.39 21.20 -0.62
N SER A 151 -4.31 22.21 -1.50
CA SER A 151 -3.20 22.38 -2.45
C SER A 151 -1.84 22.54 -1.75
N GLU A 152 -1.83 23.28 -0.61
CA GLU A 152 -0.63 23.53 0.18
C GLU A 152 -0.07 22.23 0.77
N VAL A 153 -0.96 21.40 1.36
CA VAL A 153 -0.56 20.09 1.90
C VAL A 153 -0.13 19.15 0.77
N GLY A 154 -0.80 19.23 -0.39
CA GLY A 154 -0.37 18.48 -1.58
C GLY A 154 1.04 18.85 -2.05
N ALA A 155 1.39 20.15 -2.04
CA ALA A 155 2.74 20.63 -2.34
C ALA A 155 3.74 20.17 -1.28
N TRP A 156 3.40 20.32 0.00
CA TRP A 156 4.20 19.89 1.15
C TRP A 156 4.58 18.40 1.06
N LEU A 157 3.61 17.52 0.76
CA LEU A 157 3.83 16.09 0.55
C LEU A 157 4.76 15.80 -0.64
N ARG A 158 4.58 16.54 -1.75
CA ARG A 158 5.39 16.39 -2.96
C ARG A 158 6.84 16.72 -2.72
N GLU A 159 7.13 17.84 -2.06
CA GLU A 159 8.48 18.29 -1.73
C GLU A 159 9.23 17.27 -0.88
N ARG A 160 8.51 16.59 0.01
CA ARG A 160 9.05 15.56 0.93
C ARG A 160 9.02 14.15 0.37
N ARG A 161 8.65 14.00 -0.91
CA ARG A 161 8.56 12.70 -1.59
C ARG A 161 7.64 11.71 -0.88
N ILE A 162 6.49 12.20 -0.39
CA ILE A 162 5.45 11.39 0.26
C ILE A 162 4.26 11.30 -0.68
N ALA A 163 3.84 10.09 -1.05
CA ALA A 163 2.64 9.86 -1.85
C ALA A 163 1.38 9.97 -0.97
N ARG A 164 0.33 10.61 -1.49
CA ARG A 164 -1.00 10.53 -0.88
C ARG A 164 -1.79 9.43 -1.54
N VAL A 165 -2.26 8.49 -0.74
CA VAL A 165 -3.05 7.34 -1.17
C VAL A 165 -4.36 7.79 -1.80
N ALA A 166 -4.72 7.16 -2.92
CA ALA A 166 -6.04 7.19 -3.51
C ALA A 166 -6.90 6.10 -2.85
N ALA A 167 -7.78 6.49 -1.93
CA ALA A 167 -8.62 5.57 -1.16
C ALA A 167 -10.06 5.53 -1.68
N ASP A 168 -10.55 4.36 -2.04
CA ASP A 168 -11.93 4.17 -2.46
C ASP A 168 -12.69 3.25 -1.46
N PRO A 169 -13.91 3.62 -1.02
CA PRO A 169 -14.62 4.84 -1.37
C PRO A 169 -14.01 6.10 -0.73
N ALA A 170 -14.07 7.21 -1.48
CA ALA A 170 -13.62 8.51 -1.00
C ALA A 170 -14.41 8.94 0.24
N ARG A 171 -13.71 9.23 1.34
CA ARG A 171 -14.33 9.74 2.58
C ARG A 171 -14.47 11.26 2.61
N VAL A 172 -13.65 11.93 1.81
CA VAL A 172 -13.65 13.38 1.58
C VAL A 172 -13.42 13.61 0.09
N PRO A 173 -13.76 14.77 -0.47
CA PRO A 173 -13.49 15.08 -1.88
C PRO A 173 -12.03 14.79 -2.24
N ASP A 174 -11.79 14.25 -3.43
CA ASP A 174 -10.47 13.92 -4.00
C ASP A 174 -9.67 12.84 -3.24
N ALA A 175 -10.26 12.17 -2.26
CA ALA A 175 -9.57 11.10 -1.51
C ALA A 175 -9.35 9.84 -2.36
N ASP A 176 -10.09 9.64 -3.45
CA ASP A 176 -9.91 8.56 -4.43
C ASP A 176 -8.91 8.92 -5.55
N LEU A 177 -8.33 10.12 -5.51
CA LEU A 177 -7.30 10.56 -6.44
C LEU A 177 -5.91 10.47 -5.81
N PRO A 178 -4.90 9.91 -6.53
CA PRO A 178 -3.53 9.90 -6.03
C PRO A 178 -2.99 11.33 -5.97
N GLY A 179 -2.19 11.63 -4.95
CA GLY A 179 -1.64 12.98 -4.74
C GLY A 179 -0.26 12.97 -4.09
N GLY A 180 0.23 14.14 -3.72
CA GLY A 180 1.56 14.32 -3.17
C GLY A 180 2.67 14.02 -4.19
N TRP A 181 3.64 13.19 -3.84
CA TRP A 181 4.79 12.87 -4.69
C TRP A 181 4.41 12.02 -5.91
N PRO A 182 4.69 12.49 -7.13
CA PRO A 182 4.27 11.79 -8.34
C PRO A 182 5.10 10.53 -8.66
N GLY A 183 6.23 10.28 -7.99
CA GLY A 183 7.05 9.09 -8.20
C GLY A 183 6.39 7.80 -7.67
N LEU A 184 5.37 7.93 -6.83
CA LEU A 184 4.57 6.80 -6.34
C LEU A 184 3.08 7.13 -6.42
N ARG A 185 2.31 6.24 -7.03
CA ARG A 185 0.84 6.24 -7.03
C ARG A 185 0.35 5.03 -6.25
N TYR A 186 -0.39 5.24 -5.18
CA TYR A 186 -0.85 4.17 -4.30
C TYR A 186 -2.37 4.18 -4.19
N PHE A 187 -3.02 3.14 -4.67
CA PHE A 187 -4.47 2.95 -4.62
C PHE A 187 -4.81 1.92 -3.55
N ARG A 188 -5.74 2.26 -2.64
CA ARG A 188 -6.31 1.34 -1.66
C ARG A 188 -7.82 1.24 -1.84
N LEU A 189 -8.29 0.06 -2.17
CA LEU A 189 -9.65 -0.23 -2.57
C LEU A 189 -10.35 -0.99 -1.44
N HIS A 190 -11.05 -0.24 -0.59
CA HIS A 190 -11.67 -0.77 0.62
C HIS A 190 -13.01 -1.48 0.39
N GLY A 191 -13.57 -1.40 -0.82
CA GLY A 191 -14.89 -1.96 -1.14
C GLY A 191 -16.05 -1.00 -0.91
N ALA A 192 -16.99 -0.99 -1.86
CA ALA A 192 -18.20 -0.17 -1.81
C ALA A 192 -19.41 -1.00 -2.24
N PRO A 193 -20.60 -0.81 -1.65
CA PRO A 193 -20.95 0.20 -0.63
C PRO A 193 -20.53 -0.17 0.80
N ARG A 194 -20.29 -1.47 1.10
CA ARG A 194 -19.90 -1.91 2.46
C ARG A 194 -18.38 -2.07 2.52
N ILE A 195 -17.71 -1.12 3.19
CA ILE A 195 -16.26 -1.10 3.39
C ILE A 195 -15.78 -2.43 3.98
N TYR A 196 -14.68 -2.95 3.43
CA TYR A 196 -14.01 -4.23 3.69
C TYR A 196 -14.75 -5.49 3.21
N TYR A 197 -16.02 -5.39 2.79
CA TYR A 197 -16.84 -6.56 2.42
C TYR A 197 -17.21 -6.61 0.94
N SER A 198 -17.66 -5.48 0.37
CA SER A 198 -18.23 -5.50 -0.99
C SER A 198 -17.16 -5.69 -2.05
N ALA A 199 -17.46 -6.53 -3.03
CA ALA A 199 -16.70 -6.59 -4.27
C ALA A 199 -16.95 -5.36 -5.14
N TYR A 200 -15.99 -5.01 -5.96
CA TYR A 200 -16.14 -4.05 -7.05
C TYR A 200 -16.66 -4.76 -8.28
N ASP A 201 -17.56 -4.12 -8.99
CA ASP A 201 -18.10 -4.66 -10.23
C ASP A 201 -17.16 -4.46 -11.45
N GLY A 202 -17.52 -5.12 -12.56
CA GLY A 202 -16.71 -5.05 -13.77
C GLY A 202 -16.64 -3.64 -14.39
N ALA A 203 -17.64 -2.77 -14.18
CA ALA A 203 -17.61 -1.39 -14.68
C ALA A 203 -16.57 -0.57 -13.92
N PHE A 204 -16.55 -0.69 -12.60
CA PHE A 204 -15.53 -0.06 -11.75
C PHE A 204 -14.11 -0.56 -12.11
N LEU A 205 -13.93 -1.89 -12.24
CA LEU A 205 -12.61 -2.47 -12.55
C LEU A 205 -12.09 -2.00 -13.92
N ARG A 206 -12.95 -1.87 -14.94
CA ARG A 206 -12.55 -1.27 -16.23
C ARG A 206 -12.12 0.19 -16.09
N SER A 207 -12.87 1.00 -15.35
CA SER A 207 -12.50 2.39 -15.07
C SER A 207 -11.19 2.48 -14.31
N LEU A 208 -11.00 1.63 -13.29
CA LEU A 208 -9.76 1.53 -12.53
C LEU A 208 -8.57 1.16 -13.43
N LYS A 209 -8.74 0.19 -14.35
CA LYS A 209 -7.68 -0.23 -15.30
C LYS A 209 -7.18 0.96 -16.15
N VAL A 210 -8.08 1.82 -16.60
CA VAL A 210 -7.73 3.06 -17.31
C VAL A 210 -6.96 4.01 -16.41
N ARG A 211 -7.42 4.22 -15.17
CA ARG A 211 -6.75 5.10 -14.19
C ARG A 211 -5.34 4.60 -13.83
N LEU A 212 -5.15 3.29 -13.69
CA LEU A 212 -3.84 2.68 -13.43
C LEU A 212 -2.91 2.84 -14.62
N GLY A 213 -3.40 2.66 -15.85
CA GLY A 213 -2.63 2.80 -17.07
C GLY A 213 -2.21 4.24 -17.43
N ALA A 214 -2.85 5.25 -16.81
CA ALA A 214 -2.49 6.66 -16.99
C ALA A 214 -1.23 7.09 -16.22
N ALA A 215 -0.43 6.15 -15.72
CA ALA A 215 0.84 6.43 -15.03
C ALA A 215 1.90 6.93 -16.02
N SER A 216 2.71 7.91 -15.61
CA SER A 216 3.93 8.24 -16.35
C SER A 216 4.95 7.09 -16.23
N SER A 217 5.83 6.95 -17.21
CA SER A 217 6.90 5.92 -17.20
C SER A 217 7.86 6.02 -16.01
N SER A 218 7.86 7.15 -15.30
CA SER A 218 8.72 7.41 -14.14
C SER A 218 8.05 7.16 -12.79
N SER A 219 6.76 6.70 -12.74
CA SER A 219 6.05 6.46 -11.50
C SER A 219 5.77 4.98 -11.26
N GLU A 220 6.09 4.49 -10.07
CA GLU A 220 5.63 3.16 -9.61
C GLU A 220 4.16 3.27 -9.19
N THR A 221 3.34 2.30 -9.62
CA THR A 221 1.91 2.28 -9.27
C THR A 221 1.58 1.05 -8.45
N TRP A 222 1.00 1.27 -7.26
CA TRP A 222 0.47 0.22 -6.39
C TRP A 222 -1.05 0.23 -6.40
N CYS A 223 -1.64 -0.95 -6.51
CA CYS A 223 -3.09 -1.15 -6.43
C CYS A 223 -3.37 -2.29 -5.44
N ILE A 224 -3.88 -1.94 -4.27
CA ILE A 224 -4.12 -2.85 -3.16
C ILE A 224 -5.61 -2.94 -2.85
N PHE A 225 -6.18 -4.11 -3.04
CA PHE A 225 -7.55 -4.41 -2.63
C PHE A 225 -7.59 -4.77 -1.14
N ASP A 226 -8.32 -3.98 -0.34
CA ASP A 226 -8.47 -4.13 1.12
C ASP A 226 -9.89 -4.61 1.51
N ASN A 227 -10.73 -5.01 0.55
CA ASN A 227 -12.05 -5.62 0.76
C ASN A 227 -11.94 -7.12 1.07
N THR A 228 -11.16 -7.43 2.12
CA THR A 228 -10.69 -8.80 2.43
C THR A 228 -11.64 -9.59 3.32
N ALA A 229 -12.59 -8.94 4.02
CA ALA A 229 -13.39 -9.58 5.07
C ALA A 229 -14.26 -10.75 4.57
N ALA A 230 -14.76 -10.67 3.33
CA ALA A 230 -15.52 -11.75 2.68
C ALA A 230 -14.72 -12.42 1.54
N GLY A 231 -13.45 -12.06 1.36
CA GLY A 231 -12.58 -12.63 0.32
C GLY A 231 -12.73 -12.01 -1.06
N ALA A 232 -13.46 -10.90 -1.19
CA ALA A 232 -13.66 -10.19 -2.46
C ALA A 232 -12.35 -9.59 -3.05
N ALA A 233 -11.38 -9.27 -2.20
CA ALA A 233 -10.13 -8.65 -2.61
C ALA A 233 -9.36 -9.48 -3.65
N ILE A 234 -9.21 -10.78 -3.43
CA ILE A 234 -8.48 -11.65 -4.36
C ILE A 234 -9.22 -11.82 -5.69
N GLU A 235 -10.55 -11.91 -5.65
CA GLU A 235 -11.40 -11.95 -6.84
C GLU A 235 -11.19 -10.70 -7.69
N ASN A 236 -11.37 -9.52 -7.11
CA ASN A 236 -11.20 -8.25 -7.80
C ASN A 236 -9.78 -8.06 -8.36
N ALA A 237 -8.75 -8.49 -7.62
CA ALA A 237 -7.38 -8.44 -8.10
C ALA A 237 -7.15 -9.36 -9.33
N LEU A 238 -7.70 -10.57 -9.30
CA LEU A 238 -7.60 -11.53 -10.42
C LEU A 238 -8.41 -11.07 -11.64
N ASP A 239 -9.57 -10.46 -11.44
CA ASP A 239 -10.40 -9.93 -12.52
C ASP A 239 -9.81 -8.67 -13.16
N LEU A 240 -9.04 -7.87 -12.40
CA LEU A 240 -8.29 -6.74 -12.95
C LEU A 240 -7.14 -7.18 -13.87
N LEU A 241 -6.57 -8.39 -13.68
CA LEU A 241 -5.54 -8.97 -14.54
C LEU A 241 -6.10 -9.52 -15.86
N ALA A 242 -7.37 -9.94 -15.86
CA ALA A 242 -8.03 -10.45 -17.05
C ALA A 242 -8.36 -9.33 -18.04
#